data_66f130804ef21059b692418af8d53896
#
_entry.id   66f130804ef21059b692418af8d53896
#
_cell.length_a   1.000
_cell.length_b   1.000
_cell.length_c   1.000
_cell.angle_alpha   90.00
_cell.angle_beta   90.00
_cell.angle_gamma   90.00
#
_symmetry.space_group_name_H-M   'P 1'
#
loop_
_entity.id
_entity.type
_entity.pdbx_description
1 polymer ?
#
loop_
_entity_poly.entity_id
_entity_poly.type
_entity_poly.pdbx_seq_one_letter_code
_entity_poly.pdbx_strand_id
1 'polypeptide(L)'
;MKELNIFIRPEKLEDVKEVLDKVHCGGMTLSTVMGCGTQKGGTEETVNEIKGYKTTINLLPKVKVEVVVNDKDVETVIANICEVCATDHVGDGKIFIKNVEDAVRIRTGERGVKAL
;
A
#
# COMPACT_ATOMS: atom_id res chain seq x y z
N MET A 1 -6.60 -16.56 -1.31
CA MET A 1 -6.66 -15.21 -0.72
C MET A 1 -5.27 -14.60 -0.66
N LYS A 2 -5.18 -13.33 -0.95
CA LYS A 2 -3.92 -12.58 -0.85
C LYS A 2 -4.13 -11.35 0.02
N GLU A 3 -3.15 -11.03 0.84
CA GLU A 3 -3.09 -9.76 1.53
C GLU A 3 -2.29 -8.78 0.69
N LEU A 4 -2.88 -7.64 0.42
CA LEU A 4 -2.21 -6.54 -0.25
C LEU A 4 -1.86 -5.49 0.79
N ASN A 5 -0.57 -5.18 0.89
CA ASN A 5 -0.08 -4.07 1.69
C ASN A 5 0.29 -2.96 0.73
N ILE A 6 -0.53 -1.92 0.69
CA ILE A 6 -0.48 -0.87 -0.31
C ILE A 6 0.03 0.41 0.36
N PHE A 7 1.22 0.85 -0.03
CA PHE A 7 1.82 2.08 0.47
C PHE A 7 1.62 3.16 -0.59
N ILE A 8 0.88 4.20 -0.25
CA ILE A 8 0.48 5.24 -1.20
C ILE A 8 0.70 6.64 -0.62
N ARG A 9 0.69 7.64 -1.50
CA ARG A 9 0.60 9.03 -1.07
C ARG A 9 -0.76 9.25 -0.40
N PRO A 10 -0.83 10.05 0.68
CA PRO A 10 -2.10 10.29 1.38
C PRO A 10 -3.24 10.79 0.48
N GLU A 11 -2.92 11.63 -0.51
CA GLU A 11 -3.92 12.19 -1.43
C GLU A 11 -4.53 11.16 -2.39
N LYS A 12 -3.97 9.94 -2.45
CA LYS A 12 -4.48 8.86 -3.29
C LYS A 12 -5.43 7.91 -2.54
N LEU A 13 -5.65 8.12 -1.25
CA LEU A 13 -6.45 7.21 -0.44
C LEU A 13 -7.86 7.03 -0.97
N GLU A 14 -8.54 8.11 -1.33
CA GLU A 14 -9.91 8.01 -1.83
C GLU A 14 -10.00 7.24 -3.14
N ASP A 15 -9.01 7.41 -4.03
CA ASP A 15 -8.94 6.65 -5.27
C ASP A 15 -8.77 5.15 -5.01
N VAL A 16 -7.92 4.79 -4.06
CA VAL A 16 -7.69 3.38 -3.67
C VAL A 16 -8.96 2.78 -3.05
N LYS A 17 -9.64 3.53 -2.19
CA LYS A 17 -10.90 3.07 -1.60
C LYS A 17 -11.94 2.77 -2.68
N GLU A 18 -12.04 3.63 -3.68
CA GLU A 18 -12.97 3.43 -4.79
C GLU A 18 -12.63 2.15 -5.59
N VAL A 19 -11.35 1.90 -5.85
CA VAL A 19 -10.91 0.67 -6.51
C VAL A 19 -11.34 -0.57 -5.72
N LEU A 20 -11.14 -0.54 -4.40
CA LEU A 20 -11.49 -1.66 -3.54
C LEU A 20 -12.99 -1.87 -3.42
N ASP A 21 -13.77 -0.81 -3.43
CA ASP A 21 -15.23 -0.89 -3.40
C ASP A 21 -15.79 -1.60 -4.65
N LYS A 22 -15.17 -1.39 -5.79
CA LYS A 22 -15.62 -2.01 -7.06
C LYS A 22 -15.52 -3.53 -7.05
N VAL A 23 -14.64 -4.10 -6.27
CA VAL A 23 -14.49 -5.55 -6.12
C VAL A 23 -15.18 -6.06 -4.85
N HIS A 24 -16.01 -5.22 -4.24
CA HIS A 24 -16.75 -5.56 -3.03
C HIS A 24 -15.87 -6.04 -1.89
N CYS A 25 -14.71 -5.39 -1.73
CA CYS A 25 -13.81 -5.71 -0.64
C CYS A 25 -14.45 -5.33 0.69
N GLY A 26 -14.62 -6.31 1.57
CA GLY A 26 -15.42 -6.17 2.79
C GLY A 26 -14.84 -5.28 3.86
N GLY A 27 -13.57 -4.98 3.80
CA GLY A 27 -12.93 -4.10 4.78
C GLY A 27 -11.46 -3.90 4.49
N MET A 28 -10.94 -2.80 5.00
CA MET A 28 -9.54 -2.47 4.89
C MET A 28 -9.07 -1.85 6.21
N THR A 29 -7.81 -2.05 6.53
CA THR A 29 -7.18 -1.43 7.69
C THR A 29 -6.22 -0.36 7.20
N LEU A 30 -6.33 0.82 7.78
CA LEU A 30 -5.51 1.98 7.39
C LEU A 30 -4.58 2.36 8.52
N SER A 31 -3.35 2.70 8.18
CA SER A 31 -2.42 3.31 9.11
C SER A 31 -1.62 4.40 8.41
N THR A 32 -1.34 5.47 9.16
CA THR A 32 -0.44 6.51 8.69
C THR A 32 0.97 6.11 9.06
N VAL A 33 1.87 6.13 8.07
CA VAL A 33 3.26 5.73 8.24
C VAL A 33 4.18 6.79 7.66
N MET A 34 5.45 6.76 8.08
CA MET A 34 6.47 7.63 7.52
C MET A 34 7.36 6.79 6.62
N GLY A 35 7.42 7.17 5.35
CA GLY A 35 8.35 6.58 4.41
C GLY A 35 9.71 7.23 4.51
N CYS A 36 10.76 6.42 4.45
CA CYS A 36 12.14 6.89 4.43
C CYS A 36 12.80 6.31 3.18
N GLY A 37 13.26 7.18 2.31
CA GLY A 37 13.91 6.76 1.06
C GLY A 37 15.17 7.56 0.79
N THR A 38 16.06 6.97 0.02
CA THR A 38 17.27 7.63 -0.45
C THR A 38 17.02 8.14 -1.86
N GLN A 39 17.21 9.45 -2.08
CA GLN A 39 17.09 10.05 -3.40
C GLN A 39 18.44 10.65 -3.82
N LYS A 40 18.78 10.49 -5.11
CA LYS A 40 19.93 11.18 -5.68
C LYS A 40 19.53 12.63 -6.04
N GLY A 41 20.35 13.60 -5.64
CA GLY A 41 20.14 14.99 -6.01
C GLY A 41 19.11 15.75 -5.20
N GLY A 42 18.86 15.34 -3.96
CA GLY A 42 17.98 16.07 -3.06
C GLY A 42 18.52 17.45 -2.65
N THR A 43 17.67 18.25 -2.02
CA THR A 43 18.03 19.58 -1.53
C THR A 43 19.02 19.46 -0.35
N GLU A 44 19.82 20.51 -0.15
CA GLU A 44 20.82 20.56 0.93
C GLU A 44 20.22 20.30 2.32
N GLU A 45 18.97 20.69 2.53
CA GLU A 45 18.27 20.54 3.81
C GLU A 45 18.02 19.09 4.22
N THR A 46 18.05 18.17 3.26
CA THR A 46 17.76 16.77 3.50
C THR A 46 18.97 15.86 3.31
N VAL A 47 20.16 16.44 3.11
CA VAL A 47 21.37 15.67 2.90
C VAL A 47 22.04 15.34 4.22
N ASN A 48 22.17 14.04 4.49
CA ASN A 48 22.95 13.52 5.63
C ASN A 48 24.18 12.78 5.12
N GLU A 49 25.32 13.02 5.75
CA GLU A 49 26.52 12.23 5.49
C GLU A 49 26.54 10.99 6.37
N ILE A 50 26.52 9.82 5.75
CA ILE A 50 26.70 8.56 6.44
C ILE A 50 27.93 7.88 5.85
N LYS A 51 28.97 7.68 6.66
CA LYS A 51 30.24 7.04 6.26
C LYS A 51 30.89 7.66 5.02
N GLY A 52 30.85 8.99 4.90
CA GLY A 52 31.46 9.72 3.79
C GLY A 52 30.61 9.75 2.50
N TYR A 53 29.41 9.20 2.53
CA TYR A 53 28.49 9.29 1.42
C TYR A 53 27.39 10.32 1.72
N LYS A 54 27.12 11.19 0.76
CA LYS A 54 25.99 12.10 0.85
C LYS A 54 24.72 11.35 0.42
N THR A 55 23.85 11.06 1.36
CA THR A 55 22.54 10.48 1.10
C THR A 55 21.47 11.47 1.51
N THR A 56 20.48 11.64 0.64
CA THR A 56 19.28 12.40 0.98
C THR A 56 18.26 11.46 1.57
N ILE A 57 17.87 11.69 2.82
CA ILE A 57 16.84 10.92 3.50
C ILE A 57 15.61 11.82 3.59
N ASN A 58 14.57 11.45 2.87
CA ASN A 58 13.29 12.13 2.94
C ASN A 58 12.33 11.31 3.80
N LEU A 59 11.81 11.95 4.86
CA LEU A 59 10.74 11.38 5.67
C LEU A 59 9.43 11.95 5.13
N LEU A 60 8.67 11.12 4.44
CA LEU A 60 7.40 11.53 3.83
C LEU A 60 6.25 10.75 4.44
N PRO A 61 5.12 11.43 4.73
CA PRO A 61 3.94 10.73 5.20
C PRO A 61 3.38 9.86 4.07
N LYS A 62 3.02 8.63 4.43
CA LYS A 62 2.38 7.66 3.56
C LYS A 62 1.16 7.08 4.26
N VAL A 63 0.25 6.53 3.50
CA VAL A 63 -0.83 5.72 4.03
C VAL A 63 -0.57 4.27 3.65
N LYS A 64 -0.65 3.39 4.63
CA LYS A 64 -0.58 1.95 4.42
C LYS A 64 -2.00 1.41 4.46
N VAL A 65 -2.43 0.78 3.37
CA VAL A 65 -3.72 0.10 3.28
C VAL A 65 -3.44 -1.40 3.33
N GLU A 66 -4.04 -2.07 4.30
CA GLU A 66 -3.98 -3.53 4.40
C GLU A 66 -5.35 -4.09 4.04
N VAL A 67 -5.38 -4.98 3.08
CA VAL A 67 -6.61 -5.58 2.61
C VAL A 67 -6.36 -7.01 2.17
N VAL A 68 -7.32 -7.89 2.46
CA VAL A 68 -7.29 -9.27 1.97
C VAL A 68 -8.34 -9.41 0.88
N VAL A 69 -7.91 -9.91 -0.27
CA VAL A 69 -8.78 -10.06 -1.45
C VAL A 69 -8.80 -11.51 -1.92
N ASN A 70 -9.88 -11.86 -2.61
CA ASN A 70 -9.98 -13.13 -3.28
C ASN A 70 -8.96 -13.21 -4.41
N ASP A 71 -8.41 -14.38 -4.67
CA ASP A 71 -7.42 -14.59 -5.74
C ASP A 71 -7.91 -14.07 -7.09
N LYS A 72 -9.18 -14.23 -7.40
CA LYS A 72 -9.77 -13.77 -8.67
C LYS A 72 -9.70 -12.27 -8.89
N ASP A 73 -9.60 -11.49 -7.81
CA ASP A 73 -9.63 -10.04 -7.85
C ASP A 73 -8.25 -9.39 -7.79
N VAL A 74 -7.22 -10.15 -7.46
CA VAL A 74 -5.87 -9.63 -7.18
C VAL A 74 -5.32 -8.80 -8.35
N GLU A 75 -5.30 -9.36 -9.55
CA GLU A 75 -4.70 -8.67 -10.69
C GLU A 75 -5.49 -7.42 -11.12
N THR A 76 -6.81 -7.49 -11.05
CA THR A 76 -7.68 -6.35 -11.35
C THR A 76 -7.45 -5.22 -10.36
N VAL A 77 -7.37 -5.53 -9.07
CA VAL A 77 -7.09 -4.53 -8.03
C VAL A 77 -5.73 -3.89 -8.23
N ILE A 78 -4.70 -4.70 -8.45
CA ILE A 78 -3.33 -4.18 -8.66
C ILE A 78 -3.28 -3.26 -9.86
N ALA A 79 -3.84 -3.68 -10.99
CA ALA A 79 -3.84 -2.88 -12.21
C ALA A 79 -4.53 -1.52 -12.00
N ASN A 80 -5.68 -1.52 -11.34
CA ASN A 80 -6.45 -0.30 -11.11
C ASN A 80 -5.76 0.63 -10.10
N ILE A 81 -5.13 0.06 -9.05
CA ILE A 81 -4.37 0.87 -8.09
C ILE A 81 -3.17 1.52 -8.78
N CYS A 82 -2.43 0.76 -9.59
CA CYS A 82 -1.31 1.31 -10.34
C CYS A 82 -1.76 2.46 -11.26
N GLU A 83 -2.89 2.30 -11.92
CA GLU A 83 -3.42 3.34 -12.81
C GLU A 83 -3.74 4.64 -12.06
N VAL A 84 -4.44 4.56 -10.92
CA VAL A 84 -4.88 5.76 -10.20
C VAL A 84 -3.78 6.38 -9.34
N CYS A 85 -2.78 5.61 -8.92
CA CYS A 85 -1.74 6.08 -8.01
C CYS A 85 -0.45 6.49 -8.70
N ALA A 86 -0.20 6.04 -9.93
CA ALA A 86 1.04 6.36 -10.63
C ALA A 86 1.08 7.82 -11.08
N THR A 87 2.16 8.51 -10.75
CA THR A 87 2.43 9.88 -11.18
C THR A 87 3.71 9.97 -12.02
N ASP A 88 4.39 8.82 -12.21
CA ASP A 88 5.70 8.69 -12.84
C ASP A 88 6.82 9.41 -12.08
N HIS A 89 6.58 9.73 -10.82
CA HIS A 89 7.56 10.33 -9.92
C HIS A 89 7.93 9.37 -8.79
N VAL A 90 9.14 9.49 -8.30
CA VAL A 90 9.61 8.76 -7.12
C VAL A 90 8.67 9.06 -5.93
N GLY A 91 8.29 8.02 -5.22
CA GLY A 91 7.42 8.16 -4.06
C GLY A 91 5.96 7.77 -4.30
N ASP A 92 5.64 7.25 -5.49
CA ASP A 92 4.27 6.79 -5.77
C ASP A 92 3.82 5.65 -4.87
N GLY A 93 4.75 4.84 -4.39
CA GLY A 93 4.47 3.77 -3.45
C GLY A 93 4.74 2.38 -4.01
N LYS A 94 4.29 1.39 -3.25
CA LYS A 94 4.48 -0.03 -3.58
C LYS A 94 3.32 -0.84 -3.06
N ILE A 95 3.12 -1.98 -3.69
CA ILE A 95 2.17 -2.99 -3.23
C ILE A 95 2.94 -4.27 -2.93
N PHE A 96 2.86 -4.75 -1.69
CA PHE A 96 3.41 -6.04 -1.33
C PHE A 96 2.28 -7.05 -1.27
N ILE A 97 2.51 -8.22 -1.82
CA ILE A 97 1.50 -9.27 -1.97
C ILE A 97 1.95 -10.46 -1.14
N LYS A 98 1.10 -10.91 -0.23
CA LYS A 98 1.39 -12.05 0.64
C LYS A 98 0.27 -13.08 0.52
N ASN A 99 0.64 -14.35 0.64
CA ASN A 99 -0.34 -15.42 0.73
C ASN A 99 -1.03 -15.37 2.10
N VAL A 100 -2.35 -15.51 2.10
CA VAL A 100 -3.14 -15.67 3.31
C VAL A 100 -3.61 -17.11 3.34
N GLU A 101 -3.17 -17.85 4.36
CA GLU A 101 -3.48 -19.26 4.48
C GLU A 101 -4.97 -19.49 4.76
N ASP A 102 -5.53 -18.70 5.65
CA ASP A 102 -6.94 -18.79 6.00
C ASP A 102 -7.42 -17.47 6.62
N ALA A 103 -8.73 -17.32 6.70
CA ALA A 103 -9.37 -16.21 7.39
C ALA A 103 -10.53 -16.77 8.21
N VAL A 104 -10.77 -16.18 9.37
CA VAL A 104 -11.88 -16.57 10.24
C VAL A 104 -12.65 -15.30 10.64
N ARG A 105 -13.94 -15.29 10.39
CA ARG A 105 -14.80 -14.20 10.87
C ARG A 105 -15.16 -14.47 12.34
N ILE A 106 -14.74 -13.60 13.22
CA ILE A 106 -14.91 -13.80 14.66
C ILE A 106 -16.39 -13.97 15.03
N ARG A 107 -17.27 -13.14 14.47
CA ARG A 107 -18.69 -13.15 14.81
C ARG A 107 -19.40 -14.47 14.46
N THR A 108 -19.02 -15.06 13.33
CA THR A 108 -19.76 -16.23 12.78
C THR A 108 -18.98 -17.53 12.81
N GLY A 109 -17.63 -17.45 12.94
CA GLY A 109 -16.75 -18.60 12.79
C GLY A 109 -16.56 -19.06 11.35
N GLU A 110 -17.14 -18.36 10.36
CA GLU A 110 -16.92 -18.68 8.95
C GLU A 110 -15.47 -18.58 8.57
N ARG A 111 -15.04 -19.45 7.68
CA ARG A 111 -13.64 -19.56 7.26
C ARG A 111 -13.48 -19.36 5.76
N GLY A 112 -12.24 -19.06 5.36
CA GLY A 112 -11.86 -18.90 3.97
C GLY A 112 -12.44 -17.63 3.35
N VAL A 113 -12.74 -17.70 2.06
CA VAL A 113 -13.27 -16.54 1.31
C VAL A 113 -14.58 -16.01 1.89
N LYS A 114 -15.39 -16.87 2.48
CA LYS A 114 -16.64 -16.47 3.14
C LYS A 114 -16.43 -15.56 4.35
N ALA A 115 -15.23 -15.58 4.91
CA ALA A 115 -14.88 -14.75 6.07
C ALA A 115 -14.47 -13.33 5.68
N LEU A 116 -14.24 -13.08 4.41
CA LEU A 116 -13.82 -11.76 3.91
C LEU A 116 -14.96 -10.76 3.88
#